data_84433d763b1ffdc716112fcb6a7c8c8f
#
_entry.id   84433d763b1ffdc716112fcb6a7c8c8f
#
_cell.length_a   1.000
_cell.length_b   1.000
_cell.length_c   1.000
_cell.angle_alpha   90.00
_cell.angle_beta   90.00
_cell.angle_gamma   90.00
#
_symmetry.space_group_name_H-M   'P 1'
#
loop_
_entity.id
_entity.type
_entity.pdbx_description
1 polymer ?
#
loop_
_entity_poly.entity_id
_entity_poly.type
_entity_poly.pdbx_seq_one_letter_code
_entity_poly.pdbx_strand_id
1 'polypeptide(L)'
;MRLYLLSLIALLAAPQAGNESRIDAELSRVRVQIRASVPADQQATLVDRVDRAQAALKAGRTYQALYLLEAASDSAAAFAFAASAGVKSPEAFFRKWTELGPPKPRSGRPGRVPAVIDALAEAAEDRGPATYQASRPFVEDAGVDAGLYYLGESYAVMDFAAFVRSGSSPAVGRRPTFRSIEPELATLEREMTTKYETMEPAQHPTYIRASAALKQARGLNEQSAFEGALFEYLWSRYLFAPLRGPAAAEAERGRVDASRATLAGGEDHSIAEIFVQFAEEGLSGDAADLRRGASAVIEDVVPAYLAAIAPARSPTTTADANAAVRITLVRWPFT
;
A
#
# COMPACT_ATOMS: atom_id res chain seq x y z
N MET A 1 -6.22 38.16 -23.88
CA MET A 1 -6.41 37.47 -22.60
C MET A 1 -6.63 35.94 -22.71
N ARG A 2 -6.93 35.36 -23.89
CA ARG A 2 -7.12 33.89 -24.05
C ARG A 2 -5.84 33.10 -24.31
N LEU A 3 -4.76 33.70 -24.78
CA LEU A 3 -3.48 33.03 -25.07
C LEU A 3 -2.64 32.69 -23.83
N TYR A 4 -2.79 33.39 -22.72
CA TYR A 4 -2.04 33.15 -21.47
C TYR A 4 -2.58 31.96 -20.67
N LEU A 5 -3.87 31.59 -20.80
CA LEU A 5 -4.43 30.42 -20.10
C LEU A 5 -3.95 29.09 -20.71
N LEU A 6 -3.74 29.02 -22.03
CA LEU A 6 -3.25 27.82 -22.68
C LEU A 6 -1.77 27.54 -22.34
N SER A 7 -0.97 28.58 -22.14
CA SER A 7 0.43 28.43 -21.75
C SER A 7 0.59 27.95 -20.30
N LEU A 8 -0.33 28.31 -19.40
CA LEU A 8 -0.29 27.87 -18.01
C LEU A 8 -0.68 26.39 -17.85
N ILE A 9 -1.62 25.90 -18.65
CA ILE A 9 -2.04 24.50 -18.68
C ILE A 9 -0.92 23.60 -19.24
N ALA A 10 -0.20 24.07 -20.27
CA ALA A 10 0.93 23.33 -20.84
C ALA A 10 2.14 23.23 -19.88
N LEU A 11 2.36 24.23 -19.02
CA LEU A 11 3.45 24.21 -18.03
C LEU A 11 3.21 23.25 -16.87
N LEU A 12 1.93 23.01 -16.51
CA LEU A 12 1.54 22.05 -15.47
C LEU A 12 1.49 20.60 -15.97
N ALA A 13 1.35 20.39 -17.26
CA ALA A 13 1.27 19.05 -17.87
C ALA A 13 2.65 18.42 -18.18
N ALA A 14 3.69 19.21 -18.38
CA ALA A 14 5.01 18.71 -18.83
C ALA A 14 5.71 17.75 -17.84
N PRO A 15 5.68 17.95 -16.52
CA PRO A 15 6.28 17.00 -15.58
C PRO A 15 5.52 15.66 -15.47
N GLN A 16 4.20 15.69 -15.63
CA GLN A 16 3.37 14.48 -15.58
C GLN A 16 3.61 13.57 -16.79
N ALA A 17 3.73 14.13 -17.99
CA ALA A 17 3.97 13.37 -19.21
C ALA A 17 5.25 12.51 -19.14
N GLY A 18 6.31 12.98 -18.49
CA GLY A 18 7.55 12.23 -18.28
C GLY A 18 7.38 11.02 -17.34
N ASN A 19 6.57 11.17 -16.28
CA ASN A 19 6.30 10.10 -15.34
C ASN A 19 5.37 9.03 -15.94
N GLU A 20 4.32 9.43 -16.63
CA GLU A 20 3.39 8.52 -17.31
C GLU A 20 4.10 7.66 -18.36
N SER A 21 4.95 8.25 -19.19
CA SER A 21 5.76 7.52 -20.18
C SER A 21 6.67 6.49 -19.54
N ARG A 22 7.25 6.80 -18.38
CA ARG A 22 8.11 5.88 -17.64
C ARG A 22 7.32 4.71 -17.06
N ILE A 23 6.14 4.97 -16.49
CA ILE A 23 5.25 3.92 -15.98
C ILE A 23 4.78 3.02 -17.13
N ASP A 24 4.39 3.58 -18.27
CA ASP A 24 3.95 2.81 -19.45
C ASP A 24 5.08 1.93 -20.00
N ALA A 25 6.31 2.44 -20.06
CA ALA A 25 7.48 1.65 -20.44
C ALA A 25 7.72 0.48 -19.47
N GLU A 26 7.58 0.70 -18.16
CA GLU A 26 7.75 -0.34 -17.17
C GLU A 26 6.63 -1.38 -17.24
N LEU A 27 5.36 -0.98 -17.42
CA LEU A 27 4.23 -1.90 -17.67
C LEU A 27 4.48 -2.79 -18.89
N SER A 28 5.03 -2.21 -19.97
CA SER A 28 5.39 -2.95 -21.18
C SER A 28 6.50 -3.97 -20.91
N ARG A 29 7.54 -3.58 -20.15
CA ARG A 29 8.63 -4.48 -19.72
C ARG A 29 8.10 -5.63 -18.88
N VAL A 30 7.26 -5.34 -17.88
CA VAL A 30 6.65 -6.36 -17.00
C VAL A 30 5.80 -7.34 -17.80
N ARG A 31 5.02 -6.88 -18.78
CA ARG A 31 4.22 -7.74 -19.67
C ARG A 31 5.08 -8.73 -20.45
N VAL A 32 6.22 -8.29 -20.98
CA VAL A 32 7.17 -9.18 -21.67
C VAL A 32 7.75 -10.21 -20.70
N GLN A 33 8.12 -9.78 -19.47
CA GLN A 33 8.68 -10.66 -18.46
C GLN A 33 7.67 -11.71 -17.97
N ILE A 34 6.38 -11.34 -17.81
CA ILE A 34 5.30 -12.30 -17.46
C ILE A 34 5.26 -13.43 -18.50
N ARG A 35 5.24 -13.09 -19.80
CA ARG A 35 5.19 -14.10 -20.88
C ARG A 35 6.41 -15.00 -20.91
N ALA A 36 7.59 -14.49 -20.52
CA ALA A 36 8.84 -15.20 -20.57
C ALA A 36 9.10 -16.13 -19.37
N SER A 37 8.61 -15.75 -18.17
CA SER A 37 9.08 -16.36 -16.93
C SER A 37 7.98 -16.88 -16.01
N VAL A 38 6.73 -16.43 -16.16
CA VAL A 38 5.62 -16.82 -15.28
C VAL A 38 4.97 -18.12 -15.77
N PRO A 39 4.64 -19.08 -14.88
CA PRO A 39 3.88 -20.26 -15.24
C PRO A 39 2.54 -19.93 -15.90
N ALA A 40 2.13 -20.71 -16.90
CA ALA A 40 0.98 -20.40 -17.76
C ALA A 40 -0.34 -20.24 -16.98
N ASP A 41 -0.54 -20.99 -15.92
CA ASP A 41 -1.71 -20.93 -15.03
C ASP A 41 -1.81 -19.63 -14.21
N GLN A 42 -0.69 -18.91 -14.04
CA GLN A 42 -0.62 -17.66 -13.28
C GLN A 42 -0.54 -16.42 -14.18
N GLN A 43 -0.21 -16.59 -15.47
CA GLN A 43 -0.04 -15.46 -16.40
C GLN A 43 -1.29 -14.60 -16.51
N ALA A 44 -2.47 -15.21 -16.58
CA ALA A 44 -3.73 -14.49 -16.77
C ALA A 44 -3.98 -13.46 -15.66
N THR A 45 -3.74 -13.84 -14.40
CA THR A 45 -3.90 -12.95 -13.25
C THR A 45 -2.94 -11.76 -13.27
N LEU A 46 -1.68 -11.98 -13.64
CA LEU A 46 -0.69 -10.91 -13.70
C LEU A 46 -0.90 -10.00 -14.92
N VAL A 47 -1.31 -10.56 -16.05
CA VAL A 47 -1.68 -9.78 -17.23
C VAL A 47 -2.88 -8.88 -16.93
N ASP A 48 -3.92 -9.38 -16.26
CA ASP A 48 -5.06 -8.56 -15.83
C ASP A 48 -4.65 -7.36 -14.98
N ARG A 49 -3.72 -7.57 -14.03
CA ARG A 49 -3.18 -6.46 -13.22
C ARG A 49 -2.45 -5.42 -14.07
N VAL A 50 -1.63 -5.85 -15.03
CA VAL A 50 -0.95 -4.94 -15.96
C VAL A 50 -1.95 -4.19 -16.84
N ASP A 51 -3.00 -4.85 -17.32
CA ASP A 51 -4.06 -4.24 -18.12
C ASP A 51 -4.85 -3.19 -17.31
N ARG A 52 -5.19 -3.49 -16.06
CA ARG A 52 -5.81 -2.54 -15.14
C ARG A 52 -4.90 -1.35 -14.84
N ALA A 53 -3.60 -1.59 -14.59
CA ALA A 53 -2.63 -0.52 -14.38
C ALA A 53 -2.54 0.40 -15.61
N GLN A 54 -2.52 -0.18 -16.80
CA GLN A 54 -2.49 0.57 -18.06
C GLN A 54 -3.78 1.36 -18.30
N ALA A 55 -4.95 0.79 -17.97
CA ALA A 55 -6.22 1.48 -18.01
C ALA A 55 -6.29 2.64 -17.01
N ALA A 56 -5.79 2.43 -15.78
CA ALA A 56 -5.68 3.48 -14.77
C ALA A 56 -4.78 4.64 -15.24
N LEU A 57 -3.62 4.32 -15.81
CA LEU A 57 -2.69 5.33 -16.35
C LEU A 57 -3.33 6.16 -17.47
N LYS A 58 -3.99 5.52 -18.42
CA LYS A 58 -4.73 6.20 -19.50
C LYS A 58 -5.87 7.08 -19.01
N ALA A 59 -6.45 6.76 -17.85
CA ALA A 59 -7.49 7.55 -17.21
C ALA A 59 -6.91 8.66 -16.28
N GLY A 60 -5.59 8.87 -16.26
CA GLY A 60 -4.93 9.85 -15.39
C GLY A 60 -4.81 9.41 -13.92
N ARG A 61 -5.13 8.16 -13.60
CA ARG A 61 -5.07 7.59 -12.24
C ARG A 61 -3.67 7.02 -11.96
N THR A 62 -2.69 7.91 -11.94
CA THR A 62 -1.26 7.57 -11.92
C THR A 62 -0.84 6.80 -10.65
N TYR A 63 -1.36 7.17 -9.48
CA TYR A 63 -1.00 6.49 -8.23
C TYR A 63 -1.57 5.08 -8.14
N GLN A 64 -2.81 4.90 -8.62
CA GLN A 64 -3.41 3.58 -8.75
C GLN A 64 -2.62 2.71 -9.75
N ALA A 65 -2.18 3.28 -10.87
CA ALA A 65 -1.35 2.57 -11.85
C ALA A 65 -0.03 2.09 -11.23
N LEU A 66 0.64 2.92 -10.43
CA LEU A 66 1.86 2.55 -9.69
C LEU A 66 1.63 1.39 -8.73
N TYR A 67 0.55 1.45 -7.93
CA TYR A 67 0.21 0.37 -6.99
C TYR A 67 -0.06 -0.97 -7.71
N LEU A 68 -0.82 -0.93 -8.81
CA LEU A 68 -1.11 -2.14 -9.59
C LEU A 68 0.15 -2.68 -10.29
N LEU A 69 1.05 -1.79 -10.73
CA LEU A 69 2.34 -2.15 -11.30
C LEU A 69 3.22 -2.91 -10.29
N GLU A 70 3.26 -2.47 -9.04
CA GLU A 70 4.07 -3.09 -7.98
C GLU A 70 3.83 -4.60 -7.93
N ALA A 71 2.59 -5.00 -7.65
CA ALA A 71 2.27 -6.42 -7.48
C ALA A 71 2.51 -7.27 -8.73
N ALA A 72 2.42 -6.69 -9.93
CA ALA A 72 2.72 -7.40 -11.19
C ALA A 72 4.23 -7.50 -11.43
N SER A 73 4.99 -6.42 -11.16
CA SER A 73 6.43 -6.37 -11.37
C SER A 73 7.18 -7.28 -10.41
N ASP A 74 6.79 -7.26 -9.11
CA ASP A 74 7.40 -8.08 -8.08
C ASP A 74 7.26 -9.57 -8.40
N SER A 75 6.04 -10.00 -8.72
CA SER A 75 5.78 -11.40 -9.08
C SER A 75 6.51 -11.81 -10.35
N ALA A 76 6.49 -10.99 -11.40
CA ALA A 76 7.19 -11.31 -12.65
C ALA A 76 8.70 -11.42 -12.44
N ALA A 77 9.29 -10.52 -11.65
CA ALA A 77 10.72 -10.55 -11.33
C ALA A 77 11.09 -11.74 -10.44
N ALA A 78 10.21 -12.10 -9.48
CA ALA A 78 10.39 -13.27 -8.62
C ALA A 78 10.44 -14.58 -9.43
N PHE A 79 9.52 -14.78 -10.38
CA PHE A 79 9.53 -15.93 -11.27
C PHE A 79 10.77 -15.95 -12.18
N ALA A 80 11.16 -14.80 -12.73
CA ALA A 80 12.36 -14.72 -13.56
C ALA A 80 13.63 -15.05 -12.77
N PHE A 81 13.71 -14.59 -11.53
CA PHE A 81 14.80 -14.92 -10.62
C PHE A 81 14.83 -16.42 -10.34
N ALA A 82 13.72 -17.02 -9.96
CA ALA A 82 13.63 -18.45 -9.68
C ALA A 82 14.05 -19.31 -10.90
N ALA A 83 13.56 -18.95 -12.10
CA ALA A 83 13.90 -19.64 -13.34
C ALA A 83 15.39 -19.53 -13.71
N SER A 84 16.03 -18.40 -13.42
CA SER A 84 17.43 -18.13 -13.79
C SER A 84 18.46 -18.56 -12.73
N ALA A 85 18.03 -18.84 -11.51
CA ALA A 85 18.93 -19.05 -10.36
C ALA A 85 19.85 -20.28 -10.47
N GLY A 86 19.45 -21.30 -11.25
CA GLY A 86 20.23 -22.52 -11.43
C GLY A 86 20.38 -23.39 -10.17
N VAL A 87 19.57 -23.14 -9.15
CA VAL A 87 19.60 -23.82 -7.84
C VAL A 87 18.60 -24.96 -7.83
N LYS A 88 19.03 -26.17 -7.42
CA LYS A 88 18.20 -27.38 -7.46
C LYS A 88 18.17 -28.15 -6.13
N SER A 89 18.90 -27.69 -5.10
CA SER A 89 18.86 -28.33 -3.79
C SER A 89 18.75 -27.34 -2.67
N PRO A 90 18.22 -27.73 -1.51
CA PRO A 90 18.15 -26.86 -0.32
C PRO A 90 19.52 -26.28 0.08
N GLU A 91 20.60 -27.10 0.03
CA GLU A 91 21.93 -26.63 0.42
C GLU A 91 22.45 -25.56 -0.55
N ALA A 92 22.18 -25.71 -1.86
CA ALA A 92 22.54 -24.72 -2.85
C ALA A 92 21.71 -23.42 -2.66
N PHE A 93 20.43 -23.55 -2.28
CA PHE A 93 19.59 -22.41 -1.92
C PHE A 93 20.16 -21.65 -0.72
N PHE A 94 20.48 -22.33 0.39
CA PHE A 94 21.00 -21.69 1.59
C PHE A 94 22.35 -21.01 1.38
N ARG A 95 23.21 -21.56 0.52
CA ARG A 95 24.44 -20.86 0.11
C ARG A 95 24.14 -19.57 -0.63
N LYS A 96 23.25 -19.62 -1.64
CA LYS A 96 22.84 -18.45 -2.42
C LYS A 96 22.14 -17.40 -1.53
N TRP A 97 21.27 -17.84 -0.63
CA TRP A 97 20.59 -17.00 0.34
C TRP A 97 21.59 -16.25 1.23
N THR A 98 22.59 -16.96 1.76
CA THR A 98 23.65 -16.35 2.60
C THR A 98 24.54 -15.39 1.80
N GLU A 99 24.90 -15.76 0.58
CA GLU A 99 25.73 -14.96 -0.32
C GLU A 99 25.06 -13.62 -0.67
N LEU A 100 23.79 -13.64 -1.00
CA LEU A 100 23.04 -12.43 -1.35
C LEU A 100 22.78 -11.56 -0.14
N GLY A 101 22.48 -12.14 1.02
CA GLY A 101 22.10 -11.42 2.23
C GLY A 101 20.74 -10.72 2.12
N PRO A 102 20.28 -10.03 3.17
CA PRO A 102 19.04 -9.27 3.10
C PRO A 102 19.18 -8.06 2.17
N PRO A 103 18.14 -7.77 1.35
CA PRO A 103 18.17 -6.60 0.48
C PRO A 103 18.23 -5.31 1.30
N LYS A 104 18.89 -4.31 0.74
CA LYS A 104 19.07 -2.99 1.39
C LYS A 104 18.43 -1.91 0.55
N PRO A 105 17.91 -0.83 1.16
CA PRO A 105 17.42 0.34 0.43
C PRO A 105 18.50 0.86 -0.53
N ARG A 106 18.11 1.03 -1.80
CA ARG A 106 19.04 1.46 -2.86
C ARG A 106 19.05 2.97 -3.09
N SER A 107 18.02 3.66 -2.60
CA SER A 107 17.83 5.09 -2.85
C SER A 107 17.96 5.89 -1.58
N GLY A 108 18.78 6.97 -1.65
CA GLY A 108 18.60 8.07 -0.71
C GLY A 108 17.22 8.70 -0.89
N ARG A 109 16.72 9.44 0.11
CA ARG A 109 15.49 10.22 -0.06
C ARG A 109 15.72 11.21 -1.20
N PRO A 110 15.00 11.11 -2.34
CA PRO A 110 15.04 12.14 -3.35
C PRO A 110 14.48 13.44 -2.77
N GLY A 111 14.55 14.52 -3.52
CA GLY A 111 13.88 15.77 -3.15
C GLY A 111 12.39 15.54 -2.86
N ARG A 112 11.68 16.62 -2.57
CA ARG A 112 10.27 16.58 -2.18
C ARG A 112 9.40 15.88 -3.24
N VAL A 113 9.03 14.63 -2.95
CA VAL A 113 8.10 13.83 -3.77
C VAL A 113 6.70 13.82 -3.13
N PRO A 114 5.62 13.46 -3.85
CA PRO A 114 4.30 13.23 -3.26
C PRO A 114 4.33 12.22 -2.12
N ALA A 115 3.54 12.44 -1.07
CA ALA A 115 3.53 11.59 0.13
C ALA A 115 3.23 10.12 -0.18
N VAL A 116 2.38 9.85 -1.16
CA VAL A 116 2.07 8.48 -1.61
C VAL A 116 3.30 7.76 -2.18
N ILE A 117 4.23 8.48 -2.80
CA ILE A 117 5.46 7.89 -3.35
C ILE A 117 6.38 7.42 -2.22
N ASP A 118 6.54 8.23 -1.16
CA ASP A 118 7.28 7.80 0.02
C ASP A 118 6.55 6.65 0.72
N ALA A 119 5.22 6.71 0.84
CA ALA A 119 4.42 5.66 1.44
C ALA A 119 4.57 4.30 0.74
N LEU A 120 4.45 4.27 -0.60
CA LEU A 120 4.66 3.06 -1.39
C LEU A 120 6.10 2.53 -1.27
N ALA A 121 7.07 3.43 -1.28
CA ALA A 121 8.48 3.03 -1.15
C ALA A 121 8.81 2.51 0.26
N GLU A 122 8.30 3.14 1.32
CA GLU A 122 8.46 2.69 2.71
C GLU A 122 7.83 1.31 2.92
N ALA A 123 6.62 1.09 2.40
CA ALA A 123 5.94 -0.21 2.45
C ALA A 123 6.75 -1.31 1.73
N ALA A 124 7.30 -1.02 0.56
CA ALA A 124 8.14 -1.93 -0.18
C ALA A 124 9.48 -2.20 0.54
N GLU A 125 10.13 -1.18 1.09
CA GLU A 125 11.39 -1.29 1.83
C GLU A 125 11.24 -2.10 3.13
N ASP A 126 10.10 -2.04 3.81
CA ASP A 126 9.79 -2.89 4.97
C ASP A 126 9.55 -4.34 4.54
N ARG A 127 8.80 -4.55 3.44
CA ARG A 127 8.45 -5.88 2.94
C ARG A 127 9.67 -6.64 2.42
N GLY A 128 10.64 -5.98 1.80
CA GLY A 128 11.80 -6.64 1.20
C GLY A 128 12.58 -7.54 2.18
N PRO A 129 13.12 -7.01 3.29
CA PRO A 129 13.80 -7.82 4.30
C PRO A 129 12.91 -8.88 4.95
N ALA A 130 11.62 -8.60 5.18
CA ALA A 130 10.68 -9.56 5.73
C ALA A 130 10.46 -10.75 4.79
N THR A 131 10.28 -10.50 3.49
CA THR A 131 10.14 -11.53 2.45
C THR A 131 11.43 -12.35 2.28
N TYR A 132 12.61 -11.70 2.40
CA TYR A 132 13.90 -12.38 2.41
C TYR A 132 13.97 -13.40 3.55
N GLN A 133 13.60 -13.02 4.78
CA GLN A 133 13.59 -13.93 5.91
C GLN A 133 12.55 -15.06 5.72
N ALA A 134 11.38 -14.75 5.20
CA ALA A 134 10.31 -15.69 4.92
C ALA A 134 10.70 -16.72 3.83
N SER A 135 11.58 -16.37 2.90
CA SER A 135 11.99 -17.25 1.80
C SER A 135 12.64 -18.57 2.29
N ARG A 136 13.28 -18.52 3.47
CA ARG A 136 13.99 -19.68 4.04
C ARG A 136 13.03 -20.81 4.48
N PRO A 137 12.02 -20.61 5.34
CA PRO A 137 11.09 -21.68 5.71
C PRO A 137 10.30 -22.21 4.50
N PHE A 138 10.04 -21.41 3.48
CA PHE A 138 9.35 -21.90 2.28
C PHE A 138 10.11 -22.99 1.53
N VAL A 139 11.43 -23.08 1.66
CA VAL A 139 12.20 -24.21 1.10
C VAL A 139 11.84 -25.53 1.79
N GLU A 140 11.63 -25.49 3.10
CA GLU A 140 11.30 -26.66 3.90
C GLU A 140 9.83 -27.08 3.68
N ASP A 141 8.92 -26.11 3.58
CA ASP A 141 7.47 -26.35 3.50
C ASP A 141 6.98 -26.63 2.06
N ALA A 142 7.54 -25.94 1.06
CA ALA A 142 7.04 -25.94 -0.32
C ALA A 142 8.12 -26.18 -1.40
N GLY A 143 9.38 -26.38 -0.99
CA GLY A 143 10.48 -26.72 -1.87
C GLY A 143 11.31 -25.53 -2.37
N VAL A 144 12.40 -25.86 -3.06
CA VAL A 144 13.42 -24.89 -3.50
C VAL A 144 12.88 -23.81 -4.41
N ASP A 145 11.97 -24.15 -5.33
CA ASP A 145 11.41 -23.19 -6.28
C ASP A 145 10.56 -22.12 -5.55
N ALA A 146 9.81 -22.50 -4.50
CA ALA A 146 9.07 -21.55 -3.67
C ALA A 146 10.04 -20.63 -2.91
N GLY A 147 11.08 -21.19 -2.28
CA GLY A 147 12.09 -20.36 -1.62
C GLY A 147 12.77 -19.37 -2.57
N LEU A 148 13.09 -19.80 -3.79
CA LEU A 148 13.69 -18.93 -4.82
C LEU A 148 12.73 -17.84 -5.28
N TYR A 149 11.44 -18.15 -5.41
CA TYR A 149 10.43 -17.15 -5.71
C TYR A 149 10.42 -16.04 -4.67
N TYR A 150 10.27 -16.37 -3.38
CA TYR A 150 10.25 -15.37 -2.31
C TYR A 150 11.60 -14.65 -2.16
N LEU A 151 12.72 -15.34 -2.39
CA LEU A 151 14.03 -14.68 -2.43
C LEU A 151 14.10 -13.65 -3.56
N GLY A 152 13.63 -13.98 -4.76
CA GLY A 152 13.55 -13.06 -5.90
C GLY A 152 12.61 -11.88 -5.63
N GLU A 153 11.43 -12.15 -5.05
CA GLU A 153 10.45 -11.14 -4.66
C GLU A 153 11.05 -10.13 -3.69
N SER A 154 11.84 -10.59 -2.71
CA SER A 154 12.48 -9.71 -1.72
C SER A 154 13.37 -8.62 -2.33
N TYR A 155 14.01 -8.91 -3.46
CA TYR A 155 14.80 -7.92 -4.20
C TYR A 155 13.94 -7.08 -5.14
N ALA A 156 12.93 -7.68 -5.75
CA ALA A 156 12.03 -6.99 -6.68
C ALA A 156 11.28 -5.84 -6.01
N VAL A 157 10.78 -6.04 -4.79
CA VAL A 157 10.12 -4.96 -4.04
C VAL A 157 11.05 -3.79 -3.73
N MET A 158 12.35 -4.06 -3.52
CA MET A 158 13.35 -3.00 -3.33
C MET A 158 13.66 -2.25 -4.63
N ASP A 159 13.66 -2.96 -5.76
CA ASP A 159 13.80 -2.33 -7.08
C ASP A 159 12.58 -1.46 -7.40
N PHE A 160 11.38 -1.89 -7.01
CA PHE A 160 10.17 -1.07 -7.12
C PHE A 160 10.26 0.20 -6.25
N ALA A 161 10.70 0.11 -4.99
CA ALA A 161 10.91 1.29 -4.13
C ALA A 161 11.85 2.31 -4.78
N ALA A 162 12.96 1.83 -5.37
CA ALA A 162 13.88 2.68 -6.11
C ALA A 162 13.23 3.26 -7.38
N PHE A 163 12.45 2.46 -8.09
CA PHE A 163 11.72 2.89 -9.29
C PHE A 163 10.75 4.03 -8.96
N VAL A 164 9.88 3.92 -7.96
CA VAL A 164 8.90 4.96 -7.68
C VAL A 164 9.55 6.27 -7.22
N ARG A 165 10.62 6.20 -6.44
CA ARG A 165 11.34 7.41 -5.99
C ARG A 165 12.11 8.11 -7.10
N SER A 166 12.76 7.37 -8.01
CA SER A 166 13.70 7.93 -8.98
C SER A 166 13.08 8.80 -10.07
N GLY A 167 11.79 8.71 -10.31
CA GLY A 167 11.15 9.39 -11.43
C GLY A 167 9.89 10.15 -11.07
N SER A 168 9.68 10.41 -9.78
CA SER A 168 8.48 11.12 -9.34
C SER A 168 8.59 12.61 -9.58
N SER A 169 7.48 13.20 -10.04
CA SER A 169 7.34 14.65 -10.09
C SER A 169 7.41 15.25 -8.69
N PRO A 170 7.87 16.49 -8.54
CA PRO A 170 7.81 17.18 -7.25
C PRO A 170 6.42 17.21 -6.67
N ALA A 171 6.30 17.12 -5.34
CA ALA A 171 5.04 17.22 -4.64
C ALA A 171 4.35 18.55 -4.93
N VAL A 172 3.06 18.50 -5.19
CA VAL A 172 2.18 19.67 -5.28
C VAL A 172 1.51 19.85 -3.90
N GLY A 173 1.68 21.02 -3.32
CA GLY A 173 1.13 21.32 -2.00
C GLY A 173 2.11 21.15 -0.84
N ARG A 174 1.69 21.56 0.36
CA ARG A 174 2.46 21.39 1.61
C ARG A 174 2.27 19.97 2.12
N ARG A 175 3.34 19.29 2.47
CA ARG A 175 3.25 17.95 3.07
C ARG A 175 2.57 18.03 4.44
N PRO A 176 1.53 17.23 4.71
CA PRO A 176 0.94 17.11 6.04
C PRO A 176 1.98 16.64 7.06
N THR A 177 1.73 16.89 8.33
CA THR A 177 2.54 16.29 9.40
C THR A 177 1.99 14.90 9.69
N PHE A 178 2.74 13.88 9.30
CA PHE A 178 2.43 12.49 9.65
C PHE A 178 2.95 12.19 11.06
N ARG A 179 2.20 11.39 11.80
CA ARG A 179 2.48 11.02 13.19
C ARG A 179 2.22 9.55 13.42
N SER A 180 2.62 9.06 14.59
CA SER A 180 2.20 7.73 15.02
C SER A 180 0.67 7.60 15.03
N ILE A 181 0.18 6.50 14.46
CA ILE A 181 -1.23 6.12 14.38
C ILE A 181 -1.56 4.92 15.28
N GLU A 182 -0.77 4.69 16.33
CA GLU A 182 -0.95 3.56 17.24
C GLU A 182 -2.37 3.44 17.81
N PRO A 183 -3.06 4.53 18.24
CA PRO A 183 -4.44 4.44 18.71
C PRO A 183 -5.42 3.94 17.62
N GLU A 184 -5.21 4.37 16.39
CA GLU A 184 -6.00 3.99 15.22
C GLU A 184 -5.77 2.51 14.88
N LEU A 185 -4.51 2.04 14.91
CA LEU A 185 -4.14 0.64 14.69
C LEU A 185 -4.76 -0.27 15.75
N ALA A 186 -4.63 0.08 17.02
CA ALA A 186 -5.20 -0.69 18.13
C ALA A 186 -6.74 -0.76 18.06
N THR A 187 -7.38 0.28 17.54
CA THR A 187 -8.85 0.29 17.37
C THR A 187 -9.27 -0.64 16.24
N LEU A 188 -8.61 -0.58 15.09
CA LEU A 188 -8.90 -1.47 13.96
C LEU A 188 -8.63 -2.93 14.30
N GLU A 189 -7.55 -3.23 15.01
CA GLU A 189 -7.23 -4.60 15.44
C GLU A 189 -8.33 -5.21 16.32
N ARG A 190 -8.85 -4.44 17.29
CA ARG A 190 -9.97 -4.90 18.15
C ARG A 190 -11.22 -5.18 17.32
N GLU A 191 -11.54 -4.31 16.38
CA GLU A 191 -12.67 -4.48 15.47
C GLU A 191 -12.50 -5.75 14.63
N MET A 192 -11.33 -5.96 14.04
CA MET A 192 -11.01 -7.15 13.25
C MET A 192 -11.07 -8.42 14.09
N THR A 193 -10.56 -8.41 15.32
CA THR A 193 -10.62 -9.54 16.24
C THR A 193 -12.06 -9.92 16.55
N THR A 194 -12.92 -8.94 16.87
CA THR A 194 -14.34 -9.19 17.12
C THR A 194 -15.05 -9.78 15.89
N LYS A 195 -14.71 -9.29 14.68
CA LYS A 195 -15.29 -9.81 13.44
C LYS A 195 -14.86 -11.24 13.15
N TYR A 196 -13.61 -11.59 13.47
CA TYR A 196 -13.07 -12.93 13.24
C TYR A 196 -13.90 -14.02 13.92
N GLU A 197 -14.40 -13.75 15.14
CA GLU A 197 -15.21 -14.71 15.92
C GLU A 197 -16.55 -15.09 15.25
N THR A 198 -17.04 -14.24 14.35
CA THR A 198 -18.36 -14.41 13.69
C THR A 198 -18.27 -14.56 12.17
N MET A 199 -17.04 -14.69 11.66
CA MET A 199 -16.79 -14.66 10.21
C MET A 199 -17.00 -16.02 9.56
N GLU A 200 -17.58 -16.01 8.36
CA GLU A 200 -17.74 -17.22 7.54
C GLU A 200 -16.42 -17.59 6.83
N PRO A 201 -16.17 -18.89 6.57
CA PRO A 201 -14.95 -19.36 5.91
C PRO A 201 -14.64 -18.67 4.57
N ALA A 202 -15.66 -18.32 3.78
CA ALA A 202 -15.52 -17.62 2.51
C ALA A 202 -14.94 -16.22 2.65
N GLN A 203 -14.99 -15.61 3.83
CA GLN A 203 -14.48 -14.28 4.13
C GLN A 203 -13.00 -14.30 4.58
N HIS A 204 -12.45 -15.47 4.97
CA HIS A 204 -11.09 -15.61 5.49
C HIS A 204 -10.01 -15.05 4.55
N PRO A 205 -10.02 -15.28 3.22
CA PRO A 205 -8.97 -14.72 2.36
C PRO A 205 -8.91 -13.18 2.39
N THR A 206 -10.06 -12.52 2.47
CA THR A 206 -10.12 -11.05 2.58
C THR A 206 -9.63 -10.58 3.95
N TYR A 207 -10.03 -11.29 5.02
CA TYR A 207 -9.56 -11.00 6.38
C TYR A 207 -8.03 -11.14 6.50
N ILE A 208 -7.45 -12.22 5.95
CA ILE A 208 -6.00 -12.45 5.98
C ILE A 208 -5.25 -11.31 5.32
N ARG A 209 -5.73 -10.85 4.15
CA ARG A 209 -5.11 -9.70 3.45
C ARG A 209 -5.21 -8.40 4.25
N ALA A 210 -6.37 -8.12 4.85
CA ALA A 210 -6.56 -6.95 5.70
C ALA A 210 -5.66 -7.01 6.95
N SER A 211 -5.55 -8.19 7.58
CA SER A 211 -4.67 -8.41 8.74
C SER A 211 -3.20 -8.25 8.40
N ALA A 212 -2.78 -8.71 7.22
CA ALA A 212 -1.40 -8.55 6.76
C ALA A 212 -1.04 -7.06 6.59
N ALA A 213 -1.91 -6.28 5.96
CA ALA A 213 -1.73 -4.83 5.83
C ALA A 213 -1.71 -4.13 7.20
N LEU A 214 -2.58 -4.52 8.14
CA LEU A 214 -2.57 -3.96 9.50
C LEU A 214 -1.27 -4.28 10.25
N LYS A 215 -0.76 -5.50 10.11
CA LYS A 215 0.52 -5.91 10.69
C LYS A 215 1.68 -5.10 10.11
N GLN A 216 1.69 -4.89 8.80
CA GLN A 216 2.69 -4.08 8.13
C GLN A 216 2.60 -2.62 8.57
N ALA A 217 1.39 -2.04 8.65
CA ALA A 217 1.18 -0.69 9.18
C ALA A 217 1.78 -0.52 10.59
N ARG A 218 1.63 -1.51 11.46
CA ARG A 218 2.23 -1.49 12.81
C ARG A 218 3.75 -1.50 12.75
N GLY A 219 4.36 -2.40 11.97
CA GLY A 219 5.81 -2.47 11.82
C GLY A 219 6.41 -1.16 11.32
N LEU A 220 5.78 -0.54 10.31
CA LEU A 220 6.17 0.77 9.79
C LEU A 220 6.01 1.90 10.83
N ASN A 221 4.90 1.88 11.60
CA ASN A 221 4.67 2.85 12.66
C ASN A 221 5.73 2.78 13.76
N GLU A 222 6.15 1.57 14.16
CA GLU A 222 7.24 1.33 15.12
C GLU A 222 8.59 1.84 14.60
N GLN A 223 8.83 1.77 13.30
CA GLN A 223 10.03 2.26 12.61
C GLN A 223 9.97 3.78 12.32
N SER A 224 8.88 4.47 12.70
CA SER A 224 8.63 5.88 12.39
C SER A 224 8.52 6.20 10.88
N ALA A 225 8.19 5.21 10.06
CA ALA A 225 7.84 5.33 8.65
C ALA A 225 6.33 5.65 8.55
N PHE A 226 5.94 6.86 8.94
CA PHE A 226 4.55 7.20 9.21
C PHE A 226 3.69 7.33 7.95
N GLU A 227 4.28 7.68 6.81
CA GLU A 227 3.59 7.72 5.52
C GLU A 227 3.18 6.31 5.07
N GLY A 228 4.11 5.37 5.11
CA GLY A 228 3.86 3.95 4.82
C GLY A 228 2.90 3.33 5.81
N ALA A 229 3.07 3.63 7.12
CA ALA A 229 2.17 3.15 8.15
C ALA A 229 0.72 3.61 7.91
N LEU A 230 0.52 4.89 7.58
CA LEU A 230 -0.82 5.42 7.26
C LEU A 230 -1.38 4.77 6.00
N PHE A 231 -0.58 4.61 4.96
CA PHE A 231 -1.01 3.96 3.72
C PHE A 231 -1.50 2.52 3.97
N GLU A 232 -0.70 1.69 4.64
CA GLU A 232 -1.05 0.31 4.95
C GLU A 232 -2.24 0.19 5.91
N TYR A 233 -2.37 1.11 6.87
CA TYR A 233 -3.56 1.21 7.72
C TYR A 233 -4.83 1.47 6.89
N LEU A 234 -4.78 2.43 5.98
CA LEU A 234 -5.91 2.74 5.11
C LEU A 234 -6.20 1.60 4.14
N TRP A 235 -5.18 0.90 3.68
CA TRP A 235 -5.31 -0.30 2.85
C TRP A 235 -5.99 -1.44 3.61
N SER A 236 -5.61 -1.66 4.86
CA SER A 236 -6.29 -2.61 5.75
C SER A 236 -7.77 -2.26 5.91
N ARG A 237 -8.10 -0.99 6.15
CA ARG A 237 -9.50 -0.53 6.25
C ARG A 237 -10.29 -0.77 4.97
N TYR A 238 -9.70 -0.45 3.81
CA TYR A 238 -10.29 -0.68 2.50
C TYR A 238 -10.63 -2.17 2.28
N LEU A 239 -9.69 -3.06 2.58
CA LEU A 239 -9.89 -4.51 2.47
C LEU A 239 -10.89 -5.04 3.49
N PHE A 240 -10.92 -4.49 4.69
CA PHE A 240 -11.80 -4.94 5.77
C PHE A 240 -13.24 -4.45 5.66
N ALA A 241 -13.48 -3.35 4.96
CA ALA A 241 -14.79 -2.73 4.86
C ALA A 241 -15.92 -3.69 4.40
N PRO A 242 -15.73 -4.56 3.39
CA PRO A 242 -16.75 -5.53 2.98
C PRO A 242 -17.12 -6.54 4.08
N LEU A 243 -16.23 -6.76 5.05
CA LEU A 243 -16.45 -7.70 6.16
C LEU A 243 -17.28 -7.09 7.29
N ARG A 244 -17.35 -5.76 7.38
CA ARG A 244 -18.17 -5.05 8.37
C ARG A 244 -19.66 -5.16 8.08
N GLY A 245 -20.04 -5.34 6.83
CA GLY A 245 -21.42 -5.41 6.38
C GLY A 245 -21.64 -4.65 5.08
N PRO A 246 -22.90 -4.57 4.61
CA PRO A 246 -23.22 -3.75 3.45
C PRO A 246 -22.93 -2.27 3.74
N ALA A 247 -22.44 -1.55 2.72
CA ALA A 247 -22.27 -0.10 2.80
C ALA A 247 -23.63 0.58 3.09
N ALA A 248 -23.61 1.67 3.84
CA ALA A 248 -24.83 2.41 4.20
C ALA A 248 -25.54 3.00 2.97
N ALA A 249 -24.78 3.30 1.92
CA ALA A 249 -25.31 3.73 0.62
C ALA A 249 -24.38 3.30 -0.52
N GLU A 250 -24.95 3.12 -1.71
CA GLU A 250 -24.17 2.86 -2.91
C GLU A 250 -23.26 4.06 -3.24
N ALA A 251 -22.08 3.74 -3.77
CA ALA A 251 -21.18 4.76 -4.25
C ALA A 251 -21.72 5.36 -5.56
N GLU A 252 -21.88 6.66 -5.57
CA GLU A 252 -22.25 7.44 -6.74
C GLU A 252 -21.12 8.43 -7.09
N ARG A 253 -21.04 8.82 -8.37
CA ARG A 253 -20.00 9.76 -8.83
C ARG A 253 -19.99 11.05 -8.00
N GLY A 254 -21.15 11.63 -7.71
CA GLY A 254 -21.24 12.86 -6.92
C GLY A 254 -20.67 12.70 -5.50
N ARG A 255 -20.75 11.52 -4.89
CA ARG A 255 -20.14 11.24 -3.57
C ARG A 255 -18.62 11.09 -3.67
N VAL A 256 -18.11 10.46 -4.72
CA VAL A 256 -16.65 10.37 -4.97
C VAL A 256 -16.09 11.76 -5.24
N ASP A 257 -16.76 12.56 -6.06
CA ASP A 257 -16.36 13.96 -6.33
C ASP A 257 -16.39 14.82 -5.06
N ALA A 258 -17.39 14.65 -4.20
CA ALA A 258 -17.46 15.31 -2.90
C ALA A 258 -16.31 14.88 -1.97
N SER A 259 -15.98 13.59 -1.91
CA SER A 259 -14.82 13.09 -1.16
C SER A 259 -13.52 13.69 -1.67
N ARG A 260 -13.33 13.77 -3.00
CA ARG A 260 -12.18 14.44 -3.60
C ARG A 260 -12.17 15.94 -3.25
N ALA A 261 -13.30 16.60 -3.23
CA ALA A 261 -13.39 18.01 -2.85
C ALA A 261 -12.96 18.27 -1.40
N THR A 262 -13.15 17.31 -0.48
CA THR A 262 -12.64 17.43 0.90
C THR A 262 -11.12 17.37 0.98
N LEU A 263 -10.46 16.80 -0.03
CA LEU A 263 -9.01 16.76 -0.16
C LEU A 263 -8.46 17.97 -0.93
N ALA A 264 -9.33 18.86 -1.42
CA ALA A 264 -8.90 20.07 -2.11
C ALA A 264 -8.28 21.06 -1.11
N GLY A 265 -7.07 21.52 -1.41
CA GLY A 265 -6.37 22.48 -0.52
C GLY A 265 -4.90 22.64 -0.89
N GLY A 266 -4.17 23.32 -0.03
CA GLY A 266 -2.74 23.56 -0.19
C GLY A 266 -1.85 22.42 0.33
N GLU A 267 -2.42 21.31 0.79
CA GLU A 267 -1.69 20.17 1.33
C GLU A 267 -1.59 19.01 0.32
N ASP A 268 -0.59 18.17 0.52
CA ASP A 268 -0.36 16.96 -0.28
C ASP A 268 -1.20 15.80 0.28
N HIS A 269 -2.36 15.57 -0.31
CA HIS A 269 -3.28 14.49 0.03
C HIS A 269 -3.12 13.24 -0.86
N SER A 270 -1.98 13.08 -1.52
CA SER A 270 -1.75 12.00 -2.49
C SER A 270 -1.95 10.60 -1.92
N ILE A 271 -1.73 10.37 -0.61
CA ILE A 271 -2.04 9.10 0.06
C ILE A 271 -3.55 8.80 0.03
N ALA A 272 -4.43 9.78 0.22
CA ALA A 272 -5.86 9.56 0.10
C ALA A 272 -6.32 9.50 -1.37
N GLU A 273 -5.67 10.27 -2.24
CA GLU A 273 -6.00 10.34 -3.67
C GLU A 273 -5.90 8.98 -4.36
N ILE A 274 -4.94 8.12 -4.00
CA ILE A 274 -4.85 6.77 -4.57
C ILE A 274 -6.14 5.96 -4.32
N PHE A 275 -6.75 6.08 -3.13
CA PHE A 275 -8.00 5.39 -2.81
C PHE A 275 -9.18 6.00 -3.57
N VAL A 276 -9.21 7.32 -3.76
CA VAL A 276 -10.22 7.97 -4.60
C VAL A 276 -10.10 7.48 -6.05
N GLN A 277 -8.89 7.25 -6.56
CA GLN A 277 -8.67 6.66 -7.88
C GLN A 277 -9.19 5.22 -7.97
N PHE A 278 -9.09 4.41 -6.91
CA PHE A 278 -9.73 3.10 -6.84
C PHE A 278 -11.26 3.20 -6.81
N ALA A 279 -11.81 4.20 -6.10
CA ALA A 279 -13.25 4.43 -6.10
C ALA A 279 -13.79 4.80 -7.49
N GLU A 280 -13.06 5.61 -8.26
CA GLU A 280 -13.43 5.93 -9.65
C GLU A 280 -13.41 4.70 -10.57
N GLU A 281 -12.43 3.81 -10.42
CA GLU A 281 -12.45 2.52 -11.13
C GLU A 281 -13.71 1.74 -10.79
N GLY A 282 -14.08 1.69 -9.51
CA GLY A 282 -15.26 1.00 -9.03
C GLY A 282 -16.57 1.52 -9.61
N LEU A 283 -16.65 2.84 -9.86
CA LEU A 283 -17.82 3.46 -10.51
C LEU A 283 -17.90 3.18 -12.01
N SER A 284 -16.76 2.91 -12.65
CA SER A 284 -16.66 2.68 -14.08
C SER A 284 -16.85 1.21 -14.47
N GLY A 285 -16.79 0.30 -13.49
CA GLY A 285 -16.86 -1.15 -13.68
C GLY A 285 -18.18 -1.75 -13.25
N ASP A 286 -18.55 -2.85 -13.89
CA ASP A 286 -19.77 -3.62 -13.53
C ASP A 286 -19.54 -4.56 -12.33
N ALA A 287 -18.30 -4.74 -11.89
CA ALA A 287 -17.96 -5.64 -10.81
C ALA A 287 -18.48 -5.13 -9.45
N ALA A 288 -19.35 -5.92 -8.81
CA ALA A 288 -19.92 -5.57 -7.50
C ALA A 288 -18.86 -5.33 -6.41
N ASP A 289 -17.71 -6.02 -6.49
CA ASP A 289 -16.61 -5.85 -5.54
C ASP A 289 -15.93 -4.49 -5.67
N LEU A 290 -15.75 -4.00 -6.89
CA LEU A 290 -15.19 -2.67 -7.13
C LEU A 290 -16.13 -1.56 -6.66
N ARG A 291 -17.44 -1.73 -6.84
CA ARG A 291 -18.45 -0.78 -6.31
C ARG A 291 -18.47 -0.77 -4.78
N ARG A 292 -18.37 -1.93 -4.13
CA ARG A 292 -18.22 -2.00 -2.66
C ARG A 292 -16.95 -1.31 -2.19
N GLY A 293 -15.84 -1.48 -2.91
CA GLY A 293 -14.61 -0.75 -2.66
C GLY A 293 -14.78 0.77 -2.76
N ALA A 294 -15.51 1.26 -3.76
CA ALA A 294 -15.79 2.69 -3.91
C ALA A 294 -16.60 3.24 -2.72
N SER A 295 -17.62 2.51 -2.23
CA SER A 295 -18.34 2.90 -1.01
C SER A 295 -17.44 2.94 0.21
N ALA A 296 -16.56 1.94 0.37
CA ALA A 296 -15.59 1.90 1.47
C ALA A 296 -14.65 3.12 1.48
N VAL A 297 -14.19 3.57 0.31
CA VAL A 297 -13.35 4.77 0.22
C VAL A 297 -14.07 6.00 0.75
N ILE A 298 -15.33 6.19 0.35
CA ILE A 298 -16.12 7.36 0.73
C ILE A 298 -16.47 7.35 2.22
N GLU A 299 -16.91 6.20 2.74
CA GLU A 299 -17.49 6.09 4.08
C GLU A 299 -16.46 5.87 5.19
N ASP A 300 -15.31 5.32 4.85
CA ASP A 300 -14.33 4.85 5.83
C ASP A 300 -12.91 5.37 5.59
N VAL A 301 -12.35 5.19 4.39
CA VAL A 301 -10.92 5.43 4.14
C VAL A 301 -10.59 6.92 4.13
N VAL A 302 -11.32 7.75 3.38
CA VAL A 302 -11.07 9.20 3.31
C VAL A 302 -11.32 9.87 4.66
N PRO A 303 -12.41 9.59 5.40
CA PRO A 303 -12.59 10.09 6.77
C PRO A 303 -11.47 9.67 7.72
N ALA A 304 -11.01 8.41 7.67
CA ALA A 304 -9.92 7.92 8.50
C ALA A 304 -8.59 8.64 8.19
N TYR A 305 -8.29 8.86 6.91
CA TYR A 305 -7.13 9.65 6.49
C TYR A 305 -7.16 11.06 7.08
N LEU A 306 -8.27 11.78 6.90
CA LEU A 306 -8.42 13.15 7.42
C LEU A 306 -8.28 13.21 8.94
N ALA A 307 -8.80 12.22 9.66
CA ALA A 307 -8.65 12.12 11.10
C ALA A 307 -7.19 11.88 11.51
N ALA A 308 -6.44 11.06 10.77
CA ALA A 308 -5.05 10.73 11.07
C ALA A 308 -4.08 11.89 10.85
N ILE A 309 -4.31 12.74 9.85
CA ILE A 309 -3.47 13.91 9.57
C ILE A 309 -3.92 15.18 10.32
N ALA A 310 -5.10 15.17 10.94
CA ALA A 310 -5.54 16.30 11.75
C ALA A 310 -4.52 16.59 12.86
N PRO A 311 -4.20 17.85 13.15
CA PRO A 311 -3.33 18.17 14.27
C PRO A 311 -3.92 17.54 15.54
N ALA A 312 -3.07 16.83 16.30
CA ALA A 312 -3.48 16.23 17.57
C ALA A 312 -4.21 17.32 18.38
N ARG A 313 -5.50 17.09 18.67
CA ARG A 313 -6.24 18.02 19.54
C ARG A 313 -5.44 18.10 20.83
N SER A 314 -4.89 19.28 21.14
CA SER A 314 -4.34 19.51 22.47
C SER A 314 -5.39 19.02 23.45
N PRO A 315 -5.03 18.19 24.45
CA PRO A 315 -5.99 17.76 25.44
C PRO A 315 -6.64 19.06 25.95
N THR A 316 -7.94 19.18 25.69
CA THR A 316 -8.71 20.29 26.24
C THR A 316 -8.48 20.18 27.73
N THR A 317 -7.84 21.19 28.31
CA THR A 317 -7.64 21.29 29.74
C THR A 317 -9.03 21.49 30.32
N THR A 318 -9.81 20.41 30.37
CA THR A 318 -10.93 20.35 31.28
C THR A 318 -10.31 20.33 32.66
N ALA A 319 -10.45 21.44 33.35
CA ALA A 319 -10.17 21.55 34.77
C ALA A 319 -11.10 20.61 35.53
N ASP A 320 -10.80 19.32 35.50
CA ASP A 320 -11.27 18.27 36.36
C ASP A 320 -10.09 17.41 36.83
N ALA A 321 -9.07 18.11 37.31
CA ALA A 321 -7.98 17.51 38.06
C ALA A 321 -8.42 17.37 39.51
N ASN A 322 -9.38 16.48 39.81
CA ASN A 322 -9.63 16.03 41.17
C ASN A 322 -10.26 14.64 41.16
N ALA A 323 -9.55 13.65 40.62
CA ALA A 323 -9.71 12.25 40.99
C ALA A 323 -8.33 11.61 41.05
N ALA A 324 -7.60 11.95 42.12
CA ALA A 324 -6.40 11.22 42.48
C ALA A 324 -6.82 9.80 42.87
N VAL A 325 -6.69 8.88 41.92
CA VAL A 325 -6.75 7.43 42.19
C VAL A 325 -5.52 7.09 43.01
N ARG A 326 -5.69 6.99 44.34
CA ARG A 326 -4.71 6.37 45.23
C ARG A 326 -4.61 4.90 44.84
N ILE A 327 -3.55 4.53 44.13
CA ILE A 327 -3.16 3.13 43.96
C ILE A 327 -2.55 2.69 45.33
N THR A 328 -3.32 1.97 46.11
CA THR A 328 -2.84 1.29 47.30
C THR A 328 -2.09 0.04 46.85
N LEU A 329 -0.76 0.08 46.91
CA LEU A 329 0.10 -1.09 46.70
C LEU A 329 -0.19 -2.11 47.80
N VAL A 330 -0.93 -3.16 47.47
CA VAL A 330 -1.06 -4.34 48.33
C VAL A 330 0.25 -5.12 48.25
N ARG A 331 1.07 -5.04 49.30
CA ARG A 331 2.21 -5.94 49.50
C ARG A 331 1.67 -7.34 49.80
N TRP A 332 2.01 -8.30 48.95
CA TRP A 332 1.86 -9.73 49.25
C TRP A 332 3.03 -10.17 50.13
N PRO A 333 2.78 -10.84 51.29
CA PRO A 333 3.84 -11.45 52.06
C PRO A 333 4.19 -12.80 51.46
N PHE A 334 5.45 -12.97 51.10
CA PHE A 334 6.04 -14.31 50.91
C PHE A 334 6.48 -14.81 52.30
N THR A 335 5.96 -15.94 52.71
CA THR A 335 6.60 -16.95 53.52
C THR A 335 6.50 -18.29 52.84
#